data_410c2a1d46fda5401438eb479beb6b53
#
_entry.id   410c2a1d46fda5401438eb479beb6b53
#
_cell.length_a   1.000
_cell.length_b   1.000
_cell.length_c   1.000
_cell.angle_alpha   90.00
_cell.angle_beta   90.00
_cell.angle_gamma   90.00
#
_symmetry.space_group_name_H-M   'P 1'
#
loop_
_entity.id
_entity.type
_entity.pdbx_description
1 polymer ?
#
loop_
_entity_poly.entity_id
_entity_poly.type
_entity_poly.pdbx_seq_one_letter_code
_entity_poly.pdbx_strand_id
1 'polypeptide(L)'
;MILYDYVLSASCYKIRLMAALSDQKLGLRAVNFHPAREHKSPDMLKLNPGGTLPILRDGNLIMTDSSDMLRHLTKNLPEWQRDDDEWLDFAETLNETLGMARLHDVLSFNVDIDAARNGGVRLLRRLEAHLTEQRFDGMIFLTGDTPTIADIACFPNTALAPDGGVSLDVYPSIRLWMRAIRSLPRFIEMPGIHRLHELEAAE
;
A
#
# COMPACT_ATOMS: atom_id res chain seq x y z
N MET A 1 16.75 -9.19 5.95
CA MET A 1 16.32 -7.88 5.39
C MET A 1 15.94 -6.94 6.52
N ILE A 2 16.17 -5.63 6.38
CA ILE A 2 15.78 -4.58 7.34
C ILE A 2 15.04 -3.49 6.58
N LEU A 3 13.81 -3.20 7.01
CA LEU A 3 13.00 -2.09 6.50
C LEU A 3 13.15 -0.88 7.43
N TYR A 4 13.52 0.26 6.88
CA TYR A 4 13.41 1.54 7.56
C TYR A 4 11.97 1.99 7.42
N ASP A 5 11.25 2.00 8.54
CA ASP A 5 9.80 1.98 8.61
C ASP A 5 9.24 3.20 9.34
N TYR A 6 8.11 3.66 8.86
CA TYR A 6 7.26 4.59 9.59
C TYR A 6 5.85 4.02 9.68
N VAL A 7 5.35 3.86 10.88
CA VAL A 7 4.11 3.11 11.18
C VAL A 7 2.89 3.60 10.40
N LEU A 8 2.79 4.90 10.12
CA LEU A 8 1.68 5.51 9.36
C LEU A 8 1.92 5.54 7.85
N SER A 9 3.07 5.09 7.35
CA SER A 9 3.36 5.11 5.92
C SER A 9 2.69 3.96 5.18
N ALA A 10 1.81 4.29 4.22
CA ALA A 10 1.19 3.31 3.32
C ALA A 10 2.25 2.56 2.50
N SER A 11 3.29 3.26 2.02
CA SER A 11 4.38 2.65 1.25
C SER A 11 5.25 1.72 2.08
N CYS A 12 5.50 2.02 3.37
CA CYS A 12 6.16 1.08 4.28
C CYS A 12 5.26 -0.13 4.58
N TYR A 13 3.97 0.12 4.79
CA TYR A 13 3.02 -0.94 5.10
C TYR A 13 2.89 -1.96 3.98
N LYS A 14 2.87 -1.56 2.68
CA LYS A 14 2.82 -2.53 1.57
C LYS A 14 3.98 -3.53 1.64
N ILE A 15 5.17 -3.09 2.06
CA ILE A 15 6.34 -3.97 2.21
C ILE A 15 6.22 -4.89 3.43
N ARG A 16 5.73 -4.37 4.56
CA ARG A 16 5.43 -5.19 5.75
C ARG A 16 4.36 -6.23 5.46
N LEU A 17 3.29 -5.84 4.78
CA LEU A 17 2.20 -6.73 4.40
C LEU A 17 2.68 -7.84 3.46
N MET A 18 3.44 -7.48 2.41
CA MET A 18 3.99 -8.47 1.48
C MET A 18 4.90 -9.46 2.20
N ALA A 19 5.81 -8.99 3.06
CA ALA A 19 6.69 -9.86 3.82
C ALA A 19 5.89 -10.82 4.74
N ALA A 20 4.82 -10.33 5.38
CA ALA A 20 3.96 -11.17 6.21
C ALA A 20 3.20 -12.22 5.39
N LEU A 21 2.59 -11.83 4.27
CA LEU A 21 1.84 -12.73 3.40
C LEU A 21 2.73 -13.80 2.77
N SER A 22 3.97 -13.47 2.43
CA SER A 22 4.97 -14.39 1.86
C SER A 22 5.84 -15.13 2.90
N ASP A 23 5.51 -15.02 4.19
CA ASP A 23 6.24 -15.66 5.31
C ASP A 23 7.73 -15.29 5.40
N GLN A 24 8.08 -14.09 5.02
CA GLN A 24 9.47 -13.65 5.04
C GLN A 24 9.81 -12.88 6.32
N LYS A 25 10.99 -13.14 6.86
CA LYS A 25 11.49 -12.42 8.04
C LYS A 25 11.97 -11.02 7.65
N LEU A 26 11.30 -10.01 8.18
CA LEU A 26 11.61 -8.60 7.98
C LEU A 26 11.89 -7.94 9.33
N GLY A 27 13.13 -7.47 9.54
CA GLY A 27 13.45 -6.60 10.67
C GLY A 27 12.95 -5.19 10.40
N LEU A 28 12.43 -4.50 11.42
CA LEU A 28 11.96 -3.13 11.31
C LEU A 28 12.91 -2.18 12.04
N ARG A 29 13.35 -1.12 11.37
CA ARG A 29 13.98 0.04 11.99
C ARG A 29 13.02 1.22 11.92
N ALA A 30 12.46 1.59 13.05
CA ALA A 30 11.59 2.75 13.13
C ALA A 30 12.35 4.04 12.77
N VAL A 31 11.71 4.87 11.95
CA VAL A 31 12.19 6.19 11.54
C VAL A 31 11.19 7.24 12.00
N ASN A 32 11.62 8.23 12.74
CA ASN A 32 10.78 9.36 13.14
C ASN A 32 10.57 10.30 11.93
N PHE A 33 9.65 9.89 11.03
CA PHE A 33 9.33 10.66 9.84
C PHE A 33 8.69 12.01 10.18
N HIS A 34 7.77 12.01 11.14
CA HIS A 34 7.08 13.19 11.64
C HIS A 34 6.93 13.08 13.16
N PRO A 35 7.24 14.14 13.93
CA PRO A 35 7.65 15.49 13.49
C PRO A 35 9.17 15.65 13.26
N ALA A 36 10.03 14.68 13.66
CA ALA A 36 11.49 14.89 13.71
C ALA A 36 12.16 14.91 12.33
N ARG A 37 11.49 14.48 11.25
CA ARG A 37 12.02 14.45 9.88
C ARG A 37 13.34 13.66 9.76
N GLU A 38 13.51 12.60 10.55
CA GLU A 38 14.73 11.77 10.58
C GLU A 38 15.11 11.25 9.18
N HIS A 39 14.12 10.97 8.31
CA HIS A 39 14.34 10.57 6.91
C HIS A 39 15.14 11.58 6.08
N LYS A 40 15.26 12.83 6.55
CA LYS A 40 16.07 13.90 5.95
C LYS A 40 17.42 14.10 6.65
N SER A 41 17.78 13.26 7.63
CA SER A 41 19.09 13.33 8.28
C SER A 41 20.22 12.94 7.31
N PRO A 42 21.46 13.42 7.53
CA PRO A 42 22.60 13.09 6.66
C PRO A 42 22.81 11.58 6.46
N ASP A 43 22.60 10.78 7.50
CA ASP A 43 22.79 9.34 7.41
C ASP A 43 21.67 8.67 6.61
N MET A 44 20.44 9.12 6.71
CA MET A 44 19.34 8.62 5.91
C MET A 44 19.47 9.04 4.44
N LEU A 45 19.94 10.27 4.17
CA LEU A 45 20.17 10.76 2.82
C LEU A 45 21.32 10.02 2.12
N LYS A 46 22.30 9.45 2.85
CA LYS A 46 23.31 8.55 2.26
C LYS A 46 22.68 7.24 1.75
N LEU A 47 21.61 6.75 2.42
CA LEU A 47 20.89 5.54 2.02
C LEU A 47 19.89 5.83 0.90
N ASN A 48 19.18 6.95 1.01
CA ASN A 48 18.20 7.41 0.03
C ASN A 48 18.32 8.93 -0.19
N PRO A 49 19.03 9.39 -1.23
CA PRO A 49 19.17 10.81 -1.54
C PRO A 49 17.83 11.53 -1.78
N GLY A 50 16.79 10.81 -2.20
CA GLY A 50 15.41 11.34 -2.31
C GLY A 50 14.80 11.70 -0.96
N GLY A 51 15.34 11.15 0.14
CA GLY A 51 14.87 11.37 1.50
C GLY A 51 13.40 11.00 1.66
N THR A 52 13.03 9.84 1.19
CA THR A 52 11.70 9.23 1.29
C THR A 52 11.77 7.89 2.01
N LEU A 53 10.63 7.35 2.39
CA LEU A 53 10.45 6.00 2.91
C LEU A 53 9.44 5.26 2.00
N PRO A 54 9.55 3.93 1.91
CA PRO A 54 10.45 3.02 2.62
C PRO A 54 11.90 3.02 2.09
N ILE A 55 12.83 2.45 2.89
CA ILE A 55 14.14 2.00 2.46
C ILE A 55 14.28 0.55 2.91
N LEU A 56 14.58 -0.36 1.98
CA LEU A 56 14.83 -1.77 2.30
C LEU A 56 16.32 -2.08 2.11
N ARG A 57 16.94 -2.64 3.15
CA ARG A 57 18.32 -3.13 3.10
C ARG A 57 18.35 -4.65 3.20
N ASP A 58 18.96 -5.28 2.21
CA ASP A 58 19.21 -6.72 2.20
C ASP A 58 20.71 -6.99 1.95
N GLY A 59 21.45 -7.27 3.03
CA GLY A 59 22.90 -7.29 2.97
C GLY A 59 23.49 -5.95 2.54
N ASN A 60 24.13 -5.92 1.36
CA ASN A 60 24.69 -4.72 0.75
C ASN A 60 23.74 -4.04 -0.24
N LEU A 61 22.63 -4.70 -0.59
CA LEU A 61 21.61 -4.13 -1.48
C LEU A 61 20.76 -3.13 -0.70
N ILE A 62 20.60 -1.92 -1.26
CA ILE A 62 19.70 -0.89 -0.74
C ILE A 62 18.69 -0.58 -1.85
N MET A 63 17.42 -0.69 -1.52
CA MET A 63 16.30 -0.34 -2.40
C MET A 63 15.52 0.81 -1.79
N THR A 64 15.06 1.73 -2.63
CA THR A 64 14.32 2.93 -2.25
C THR A 64 12.99 3.09 -2.98
N ASP A 65 12.76 2.24 -3.99
CA ASP A 65 11.50 2.12 -4.71
C ASP A 65 10.65 0.99 -4.15
N SER A 66 9.38 1.26 -3.87
CA SER A 66 8.50 0.28 -3.21
C SER A 66 8.06 -0.84 -4.15
N SER A 67 7.96 -0.59 -5.46
CA SER A 67 7.61 -1.60 -6.46
C SER A 67 8.76 -2.58 -6.65
N ASP A 68 10.00 -2.08 -6.72
CA ASP A 68 11.20 -2.91 -6.73
C ASP A 68 11.33 -3.78 -5.48
N MET A 69 10.97 -3.24 -4.30
CA MET A 69 10.96 -4.01 -3.07
C MET A 69 9.92 -5.14 -3.11
N LEU A 70 8.72 -4.90 -3.65
CA LEU A 70 7.70 -5.94 -3.83
C LEU A 70 8.21 -7.05 -4.75
N ARG A 71 8.79 -6.68 -5.91
CA ARG A 71 9.42 -7.65 -6.83
C ARG A 71 10.55 -8.43 -6.16
N HIS A 72 11.39 -7.76 -5.37
CA HIS A 72 12.48 -8.42 -4.65
C HIS A 72 11.99 -9.44 -3.62
N LEU A 73 10.95 -9.08 -2.85
CA LEU A 73 10.33 -9.99 -1.88
C LEU A 73 9.71 -11.23 -2.55
N THR A 74 9.19 -11.07 -3.75
CA THR A 74 8.46 -12.14 -4.46
C THR A 74 9.28 -12.81 -5.57
N LYS A 75 10.57 -12.50 -5.72
CA LYS A 75 11.41 -13.00 -6.82
C LYS A 75 11.45 -14.52 -6.99
N ASN A 76 11.21 -15.28 -5.92
CA ASN A 76 11.17 -16.73 -5.93
C ASN A 76 9.75 -17.28 -5.67
N LEU A 77 8.72 -16.45 -5.80
CA LEU A 77 7.32 -16.74 -5.52
C LEU A 77 6.46 -16.36 -6.75
N PRO A 78 6.51 -17.19 -7.81
CA PRO A 78 5.85 -16.87 -9.08
C PRO A 78 4.33 -16.68 -8.95
N GLU A 79 3.71 -17.25 -7.94
CA GLU A 79 2.29 -17.08 -7.63
C GLU A 79 1.91 -15.63 -7.29
N TRP A 80 2.88 -14.82 -6.84
CA TRP A 80 2.69 -13.40 -6.51
C TRP A 80 3.02 -12.44 -7.67
N GLN A 81 3.50 -12.95 -8.80
CA GLN A 81 3.93 -12.16 -9.95
C GLN A 81 3.11 -12.51 -11.19
N ARG A 82 2.65 -11.50 -11.87
CA ARG A 82 2.02 -11.55 -13.20
C ARG A 82 2.55 -10.38 -14.01
N ASP A 83 1.86 -10.01 -15.07
CA ASP A 83 2.09 -8.73 -15.75
C ASP A 83 1.45 -7.60 -14.92
N ASP A 84 2.20 -7.15 -13.90
CA ASP A 84 1.71 -6.24 -12.87
C ASP A 84 2.15 -4.79 -13.09
N ASP A 85 2.94 -4.50 -14.12
CA ASP A 85 3.62 -3.21 -14.31
C ASP A 85 2.63 -2.03 -14.35
N GLU A 86 1.54 -2.15 -15.09
CA GLU A 86 0.50 -1.13 -15.16
C GLU A 86 -0.10 -0.81 -13.77
N TRP A 87 -0.28 -1.83 -12.92
CA TRP A 87 -0.84 -1.66 -11.59
C TRP A 87 0.17 -1.12 -10.58
N LEU A 88 1.45 -1.40 -10.76
CA LEU A 88 2.50 -0.81 -9.94
C LEU A 88 2.63 0.69 -10.24
N ASP A 89 2.57 1.10 -11.52
CA ASP A 89 2.52 2.51 -11.91
C ASP A 89 1.23 3.18 -11.39
N PHE A 90 0.10 2.47 -11.46
CA PHE A 90 -1.16 2.96 -10.90
C PHE A 90 -1.06 3.17 -9.39
N ALA A 91 -0.39 2.29 -8.65
CA ALA A 91 -0.18 2.43 -7.22
C ALA A 91 0.64 3.69 -6.86
N GLU A 92 1.60 4.09 -7.69
CA GLU A 92 2.32 5.36 -7.49
C GLU A 92 1.41 6.56 -7.72
N THR A 93 0.54 6.52 -8.73
CA THR A 93 -0.46 7.61 -8.93
C THR A 93 -1.49 7.68 -7.78
N LEU A 94 -1.84 6.54 -7.15
CA LEU A 94 -2.63 6.53 -5.90
C LEU A 94 -1.88 7.18 -4.74
N ASN A 95 -0.58 6.95 -4.63
CA ASN A 95 0.26 7.57 -3.61
C ASN A 95 0.36 9.10 -3.82
N GLU A 96 0.51 9.56 -5.05
CA GLU A 96 0.59 10.97 -5.41
C GLU A 96 -0.75 11.73 -5.24
N THR A 97 -1.85 11.02 -5.06
CA THR A 97 -3.19 11.60 -4.88
C THR A 97 -3.76 11.27 -3.51
N LEU A 98 -4.29 10.07 -3.29
CA LEU A 98 -4.88 9.65 -2.01
C LEU A 98 -3.86 9.69 -0.87
N GLY A 99 -2.60 9.27 -1.15
CA GLY A 99 -1.52 9.35 -0.19
C GLY A 99 -1.20 10.78 0.22
N MET A 100 -1.17 11.71 -0.73
CA MET A 100 -0.93 13.14 -0.46
C MET A 100 -2.11 13.77 0.28
N ALA A 101 -3.37 13.44 -0.06
CA ALA A 101 -4.54 13.90 0.68
C ALA A 101 -4.47 13.46 2.15
N ARG A 102 -4.06 12.21 2.40
CA ARG A 102 -3.86 11.68 3.76
C ARG A 102 -2.72 12.37 4.49
N LEU A 103 -1.59 12.66 3.85
CA LEU A 103 -0.50 13.43 4.46
C LEU A 103 -0.94 14.83 4.89
N HIS A 104 -1.81 15.47 4.10
CA HIS A 104 -2.40 16.76 4.47
C HIS A 104 -3.26 16.61 5.73
N ASP A 105 -4.24 15.71 5.75
CA ASP A 105 -5.23 15.63 6.82
C ASP A 105 -4.66 15.04 8.11
N VAL A 106 -3.74 14.05 8.03
CA VAL A 106 -3.20 13.36 9.20
C VAL A 106 -1.94 14.03 9.76
N LEU A 107 -1.10 14.60 8.89
CA LEU A 107 0.21 15.13 9.28
C LEU A 107 0.40 16.63 8.96
N SER A 108 -0.64 17.31 8.49
CA SER A 108 -0.64 18.75 8.16
C SER A 108 0.42 19.15 7.12
N PHE A 109 0.68 18.28 6.16
CA PHE A 109 1.56 18.62 5.04
C PHE A 109 0.86 19.64 4.12
N ASN A 110 1.66 20.57 3.58
CA ASN A 110 1.17 21.54 2.60
C ASN A 110 1.00 20.86 1.23
N VAL A 111 -0.24 20.65 0.81
CA VAL A 111 -0.64 19.96 -0.42
C VAL A 111 -1.80 20.71 -1.05
N ASP A 112 -1.88 20.75 -2.37
CA ASP A 112 -3.11 21.10 -3.07
C ASP A 112 -4.17 20.01 -2.83
N ILE A 113 -4.94 20.18 -1.76
CA ILE A 113 -5.86 19.16 -1.27
C ILE A 113 -7.00 18.89 -2.25
N ASP A 114 -7.47 19.92 -2.97
CA ASP A 114 -8.53 19.76 -3.94
C ASP A 114 -8.04 18.98 -5.17
N ALA A 115 -6.85 19.27 -5.68
CA ALA A 115 -6.24 18.52 -6.76
C ALA A 115 -5.98 17.07 -6.36
N ALA A 116 -5.47 16.82 -5.13
CA ALA A 116 -5.19 15.50 -4.59
C ALA A 116 -6.48 14.66 -4.47
N ARG A 117 -7.52 15.19 -3.84
CA ARG A 117 -8.81 14.48 -3.68
C ARG A 117 -9.50 14.23 -5.02
N ASN A 118 -9.56 15.23 -5.89
CA ASN A 118 -10.16 15.07 -7.22
C ASN A 118 -9.39 14.06 -8.07
N GLY A 119 -8.05 14.05 -7.99
CA GLY A 119 -7.21 13.04 -8.60
C GLY A 119 -7.54 11.63 -8.09
N GLY A 120 -7.57 11.47 -6.77
CA GLY A 120 -7.91 10.21 -6.11
C GLY A 120 -9.29 9.68 -6.51
N VAL A 121 -10.31 10.53 -6.55
CA VAL A 121 -11.67 10.14 -6.99
C VAL A 121 -11.66 9.60 -8.43
N ARG A 122 -10.90 10.22 -9.35
CA ARG A 122 -10.77 9.71 -10.73
C ARG A 122 -10.12 8.33 -10.77
N LEU A 123 -9.08 8.12 -9.99
CA LEU A 123 -8.41 6.82 -9.90
C LEU A 123 -9.31 5.75 -9.27
N LEU A 124 -10.05 6.08 -8.21
CA LEU A 124 -11.01 5.15 -7.60
C LEU A 124 -12.11 4.72 -8.58
N ARG A 125 -12.60 5.63 -9.42
CA ARG A 125 -13.56 5.28 -10.48
C ARG A 125 -12.97 4.29 -11.51
N ARG A 126 -11.70 4.50 -11.92
CA ARG A 126 -11.00 3.57 -12.82
C ARG A 126 -10.82 2.20 -12.14
N LEU A 127 -10.38 2.18 -10.89
CA LEU A 127 -10.21 0.96 -10.11
C LEU A 127 -11.53 0.21 -9.92
N GLU A 128 -12.62 0.92 -9.59
CA GLU A 128 -13.96 0.33 -9.44
C GLU A 128 -14.45 -0.30 -10.75
N ALA A 129 -14.28 0.40 -11.88
CA ALA A 129 -14.70 -0.10 -13.19
C ALA A 129 -13.96 -1.41 -13.52
N HIS A 130 -12.61 -1.42 -13.37
CA HIS A 130 -11.80 -2.61 -13.61
C HIS A 130 -12.20 -3.79 -12.71
N LEU A 131 -12.32 -3.56 -11.40
CA LEU A 131 -12.71 -4.62 -10.46
C LEU A 131 -14.15 -5.12 -10.72
N THR A 132 -15.02 -4.26 -11.24
CA THR A 132 -16.37 -4.68 -11.66
C THR A 132 -16.29 -5.61 -12.86
N GLU A 133 -15.46 -5.30 -13.87
CA GLU A 133 -15.23 -6.17 -15.02
C GLU A 133 -14.62 -7.51 -14.59
N GLN A 134 -13.57 -7.50 -13.75
CA GLN A 134 -12.98 -8.72 -13.18
C GLN A 134 -14.03 -9.63 -12.53
N ARG A 135 -14.99 -9.06 -11.81
CA ARG A 135 -16.05 -9.83 -11.15
C ARG A 135 -17.02 -10.49 -12.13
N PHE A 136 -17.30 -9.91 -13.30
CA PHE A 136 -18.09 -10.57 -14.33
C PHE A 136 -17.39 -11.81 -14.86
N ASP A 137 -16.06 -11.82 -14.87
CA ASP A 137 -15.24 -12.97 -15.26
C ASP A 137 -14.96 -13.95 -14.09
N GLY A 138 -15.59 -13.73 -12.93
CA GLY A 138 -15.43 -14.55 -11.73
C GLY A 138 -14.13 -14.31 -10.96
N MET A 139 -13.39 -13.25 -11.29
CA MET A 139 -12.13 -12.87 -10.65
C MET A 139 -12.36 -11.86 -9.51
N ILE A 140 -11.48 -11.86 -8.52
CA ILE A 140 -11.63 -11.02 -7.32
C ILE A 140 -10.51 -9.99 -7.24
N PHE A 141 -9.31 -10.30 -7.76
CA PHE A 141 -8.11 -9.49 -7.65
C PHE A 141 -7.80 -8.76 -8.97
N LEU A 142 -6.85 -7.84 -8.93
CA LEU A 142 -6.56 -6.94 -10.05
C LEU A 142 -6.14 -7.68 -11.33
N THR A 143 -5.41 -8.79 -11.17
CA THR A 143 -4.84 -9.53 -12.30
C THR A 143 -5.33 -10.99 -12.36
N GLY A 144 -6.42 -11.33 -11.66
CA GLY A 144 -7.00 -12.67 -11.72
C GLY A 144 -7.74 -13.12 -10.47
N ASP A 145 -7.72 -14.43 -10.24
CA ASP A 145 -8.41 -15.12 -9.15
C ASP A 145 -7.58 -15.24 -7.86
N THR A 146 -6.28 -14.96 -7.95
CA THR A 146 -5.35 -14.96 -6.81
C THR A 146 -4.65 -13.59 -6.68
N PRO A 147 -4.31 -13.16 -5.44
CA PRO A 147 -3.66 -11.87 -5.24
C PRO A 147 -2.22 -11.88 -5.78
N THR A 148 -1.79 -10.73 -6.29
CA THR A 148 -0.41 -10.48 -6.72
C THR A 148 0.18 -9.24 -6.05
N ILE A 149 1.42 -8.89 -6.42
CA ILE A 149 2.05 -7.65 -5.96
C ILE A 149 1.26 -6.40 -6.40
N ALA A 150 0.49 -6.47 -7.49
CA ALA A 150 -0.41 -5.41 -7.94
C ALA A 150 -1.43 -5.04 -6.85
N ASP A 151 -2.09 -6.07 -6.28
CA ASP A 151 -3.07 -5.89 -5.22
C ASP A 151 -2.43 -5.26 -3.97
N ILE A 152 -1.27 -5.77 -3.58
CA ILE A 152 -0.55 -5.29 -2.39
C ILE A 152 -0.03 -3.86 -2.59
N ALA A 153 0.35 -3.49 -3.80
CA ALA A 153 0.79 -2.13 -4.13
C ALA A 153 -0.36 -1.11 -4.05
N CYS A 154 -1.53 -1.46 -4.61
CA CYS A 154 -2.68 -0.56 -4.69
C CYS A 154 -3.49 -0.47 -3.38
N PHE A 155 -3.50 -1.55 -2.59
CA PHE A 155 -4.38 -1.69 -1.43
C PHE A 155 -4.22 -0.61 -0.36
N PRO A 156 -3.01 -0.26 0.13
CA PRO A 156 -2.87 0.63 1.29
C PRO A 156 -3.43 2.03 1.05
N ASN A 157 -3.07 2.67 -0.06
CA ASN A 157 -3.55 4.03 -0.35
C ASN A 157 -5.05 4.04 -0.65
N THR A 158 -5.58 2.97 -1.26
CA THR A 158 -7.03 2.81 -1.47
C THR A 158 -7.75 2.65 -0.13
N ALA A 159 -7.29 1.76 0.73
CA ALA A 159 -7.92 1.49 2.03
C ALA A 159 -7.87 2.70 2.98
N LEU A 160 -6.83 3.53 2.87
CA LEU A 160 -6.63 4.74 3.67
C LEU A 160 -7.24 6.01 3.03
N ALA A 161 -7.94 5.90 1.90
CA ALA A 161 -8.59 7.05 1.25
C ALA A 161 -9.52 7.84 2.19
N PRO A 162 -10.29 7.20 3.11
CA PRO A 162 -11.11 7.92 4.08
C PRO A 162 -10.32 8.82 5.03
N ASP A 163 -9.08 8.46 5.40
CA ASP A 163 -8.21 9.29 6.24
C ASP A 163 -7.82 10.62 5.54
N GLY A 164 -7.88 10.65 4.20
CA GLY A 164 -7.67 11.84 3.36
C GLY A 164 -8.98 12.49 2.89
N GLY A 165 -10.12 12.15 3.51
CA GLY A 165 -11.44 12.75 3.22
C GLY A 165 -12.09 12.25 1.93
N VAL A 166 -11.68 11.09 1.39
CA VAL A 166 -12.28 10.49 0.20
C VAL A 166 -13.05 9.22 0.58
N SER A 167 -14.40 9.26 0.54
CA SER A 167 -15.24 8.11 0.90
C SER A 167 -15.13 6.97 -0.12
N LEU A 168 -15.22 5.73 0.42
CA LEU A 168 -15.29 4.49 -0.36
C LEU A 168 -16.70 3.91 -0.45
N ASP A 169 -17.72 4.58 0.08
CA ASP A 169 -19.08 4.02 0.19
C ASP A 169 -19.73 3.72 -1.16
N VAL A 170 -19.39 4.52 -2.17
CA VAL A 170 -19.94 4.41 -3.53
C VAL A 170 -19.19 3.42 -4.44
N TYR A 171 -18.19 2.69 -3.90
CA TYR A 171 -17.34 1.77 -4.66
C TYR A 171 -17.48 0.32 -4.15
N PRO A 172 -18.55 -0.40 -4.51
CA PRO A 172 -18.82 -1.75 -3.98
C PRO A 172 -17.78 -2.79 -4.39
N SER A 173 -17.22 -2.73 -5.60
CA SER A 173 -16.22 -3.70 -6.07
C SER A 173 -14.88 -3.49 -5.36
N ILE A 174 -14.45 -2.25 -5.14
CA ILE A 174 -13.29 -1.91 -4.32
C ILE A 174 -13.46 -2.46 -2.89
N ARG A 175 -14.63 -2.27 -2.29
CA ARG A 175 -14.90 -2.75 -0.92
C ARG A 175 -14.84 -4.27 -0.81
N LEU A 176 -15.34 -5.00 -1.81
CA LEU A 176 -15.23 -6.46 -1.87
C LEU A 176 -13.78 -6.92 -2.07
N TRP A 177 -13.04 -6.29 -2.98
CA TRP A 177 -11.63 -6.55 -3.20
C TRP A 177 -10.80 -6.30 -1.92
N MET A 178 -11.01 -5.16 -1.24
CA MET A 178 -10.35 -4.87 0.05
C MET A 178 -10.70 -5.92 1.11
N ARG A 179 -11.96 -6.40 1.14
CA ARG A 179 -12.37 -7.49 2.04
C ARG A 179 -11.60 -8.77 1.73
N ALA A 180 -11.46 -9.14 0.45
CA ALA A 180 -10.69 -10.32 0.05
C ALA A 180 -9.23 -10.24 0.51
N ILE A 181 -8.55 -9.09 0.31
CA ILE A 181 -7.17 -8.88 0.80
C ILE A 181 -7.10 -9.01 2.32
N ARG A 182 -8.02 -8.38 3.05
CA ARG A 182 -8.06 -8.43 4.53
C ARG A 182 -8.36 -9.82 5.09
N SER A 183 -8.90 -10.71 4.28
CA SER A 183 -9.17 -12.11 4.63
C SER A 183 -7.99 -13.05 4.34
N LEU A 184 -6.92 -12.56 3.71
CA LEU A 184 -5.76 -13.39 3.40
C LEU A 184 -5.11 -13.91 4.69
N PRO A 185 -4.66 -15.18 4.70
CA PRO A 185 -3.86 -15.70 5.80
C PRO A 185 -2.63 -14.81 6.05
N ARG A 186 -2.31 -14.53 7.32
CA ARG A 186 -1.20 -13.67 7.74
C ARG A 186 -1.35 -12.19 7.38
N PHE A 187 -2.54 -11.73 7.03
CA PHE A 187 -2.80 -10.30 6.92
C PHE A 187 -2.39 -9.60 8.21
N ILE A 188 -1.72 -8.46 8.10
CA ILE A 188 -1.32 -7.62 9.23
C ILE A 188 -2.04 -6.28 9.19
N GLU A 189 -2.21 -5.65 10.34
CA GLU A 189 -2.88 -4.36 10.48
C GLU A 189 -1.90 -3.18 10.42
N MET A 190 -2.46 -2.00 10.16
CA MET A 190 -1.82 -0.73 10.45
C MET A 190 -2.90 0.28 10.94
N PRO A 191 -2.52 1.40 11.56
CA PRO A 191 -3.50 2.45 11.86
C PRO A 191 -4.31 2.86 10.63
N GLY A 192 -5.65 2.74 10.72
CA GLY A 192 -6.60 2.96 9.61
C GLY A 192 -6.95 1.70 8.81
N ILE A 193 -6.21 0.61 8.94
CA ILE A 193 -6.49 -0.67 8.28
C ILE A 193 -6.52 -1.80 9.30
N HIS A 194 -7.71 -2.38 9.54
CA HIS A 194 -7.94 -3.41 10.53
C HIS A 194 -8.34 -4.74 9.88
N ARG A 195 -8.10 -5.84 10.58
CA ARG A 195 -8.61 -7.16 10.20
C ARG A 195 -10.14 -7.14 10.16
N LEU A 196 -10.70 -8.08 9.41
CA LEU A 196 -12.12 -8.38 9.53
C LEU A 196 -12.31 -9.12 10.85
N HIS A 197 -13.10 -8.56 11.75
CA HIS A 197 -13.61 -9.32 12.88
C HIS A 197 -14.74 -10.20 12.33
N GLU A 198 -14.61 -11.52 12.47
CA GLU A 198 -15.79 -12.37 12.38
C GLU A 198 -16.71 -11.90 13.48
N LEU A 199 -17.95 -11.55 13.12
CA LEU A 199 -19.00 -11.40 14.12
C LEU A 199 -19.12 -12.79 14.74
N GLU A 200 -18.68 -12.96 15.99
CA GLU A 200 -19.00 -14.13 16.78
C GLU A 200 -20.51 -14.28 16.69
N ALA A 201 -20.96 -15.40 16.13
CA ALA A 201 -22.38 -15.70 16.12
C ALA A 201 -22.81 -15.70 17.60
N ALA A 202 -23.69 -14.76 17.96
CA ALA A 202 -24.29 -14.76 19.29
C ALA A 202 -25.03 -16.09 19.43
N GLU A 203 -24.50 -16.97 20.32
CA GLU A 203 -25.19 -18.19 20.75
C GLU A 203 -26.54 -17.85 21.45
#